data_df8cea838d920f1d57736e0d7be8a6bd
#
_entry.id   df8cea838d920f1d57736e0d7be8a6bd
#
_cell.length_a   1.000
_cell.length_b   1.000
_cell.length_c   1.000
_cell.angle_alpha   90.00
_cell.angle_beta   90.00
_cell.angle_gamma   90.00
#
_symmetry.space_group_name_H-M   'P 1'
#
loop_
_entity.id
_entity.type
_entity.pdbx_description
1 polymer ?
#
loop_
_entity_poly.entity_id
_entity_poly.type
_entity_poly.pdbx_seq_one_letter_code
_entity_poly.pdbx_strand_id
1 'polypeptide(L)'
;MPKKTTVPKKRSAGASSAKSAKPTKAARVPQPELAEYRRKRDFSRTAEPEGGRARATHYPEFVIQKHAASSLHYDLRLEHDGVMKSWAVPKGPSLDPSVKRLAMEVEDHPIEYNQFEGTIPKGEYGGGTVMLWDRGNYAYGGSNPDPREGIRQGLQKGDFKFVLNGERLKGSWALVRMHKGQKGKPQWLLIKHQDEFAVPGSDVAAEQQTSVTTGRTMDEISEGKSRVWHSNRSETADANDQAESGLGAKPRGRKSGGSAYERLITRYNR
;
A
#
# COMPACT_ATOMS: atom_id res chain seq x y z
N MET A 1 82.30 -27.45 15.50
CA MET A 1 81.56 -26.61 16.48
C MET A 1 80.31 -26.05 15.81
N PRO A 2 79.10 -26.54 16.11
CA PRO A 2 77.85 -26.07 15.44
C PRO A 2 77.27 -24.88 16.19
N LYS A 3 76.77 -23.92 15.43
CA LYS A 3 76.10 -22.68 15.89
C LYS A 3 74.68 -22.97 16.37
N LYS A 4 74.35 -22.52 17.56
CA LYS A 4 72.98 -22.59 18.12
C LYS A 4 72.10 -21.57 17.46
N THR A 5 70.98 -22.03 16.88
CA THR A 5 69.92 -21.22 16.30
C THR A 5 68.85 -21.00 17.39
N THR A 6 68.60 -19.75 17.74
CA THR A 6 67.58 -19.35 18.71
C THR A 6 66.23 -19.12 17.98
N VAL A 7 65.17 -19.80 18.45
CA VAL A 7 63.80 -19.66 17.94
C VAL A 7 63.09 -18.54 18.71
N PRO A 8 62.42 -17.57 18.05
CA PRO A 8 61.67 -16.54 18.75
C PRO A 8 60.26 -17.04 19.18
N LYS A 9 59.92 -16.77 20.41
CA LYS A 9 58.65 -17.04 21.11
C LYS A 9 57.50 -16.23 20.51
N LYS A 10 56.47 -16.90 19.98
CA LYS A 10 55.20 -16.27 19.53
C LYS A 10 54.46 -15.64 20.71
N ARG A 11 54.18 -14.34 20.64
CA ARG A 11 53.27 -13.61 21.52
C ARG A 11 51.82 -13.92 21.08
N SER A 12 51.01 -14.36 22.03
CA SER A 12 49.56 -14.51 21.86
C SER A 12 48.90 -13.12 21.78
N ALA A 13 48.21 -12.88 20.66
CA ALA A 13 47.39 -11.70 20.50
C ALA A 13 46.06 -11.87 21.27
N GLY A 14 45.78 -10.93 22.17
CA GLY A 14 44.55 -10.89 22.94
C GLY A 14 43.34 -10.64 22.03
N ALA A 15 42.29 -11.40 22.21
CA ALA A 15 40.99 -11.21 21.55
C ALA A 15 40.35 -9.93 22.06
N SER A 16 40.28 -8.94 21.19
CA SER A 16 39.49 -7.73 21.39
C SER A 16 38.00 -8.08 21.25
N SER A 17 37.25 -8.00 22.36
CA SER A 17 35.79 -8.14 22.32
C SER A 17 35.18 -6.96 21.61
N ALA A 18 34.65 -7.19 20.37
CA ALA A 18 33.86 -6.22 19.65
C ALA A 18 32.54 -6.01 20.42
N LYS A 19 32.39 -4.83 21.04
CA LYS A 19 31.08 -4.36 21.55
C LYS A 19 30.11 -4.25 20.37
N SER A 20 29.02 -5.02 20.41
CA SER A 20 27.93 -4.92 19.44
C SER A 20 27.33 -3.50 19.48
N ALA A 21 27.48 -2.76 18.40
CA ALA A 21 26.84 -1.47 18.24
C ALA A 21 25.32 -1.69 18.17
N LYS A 22 24.57 -0.99 19.03
CA LYS A 22 23.10 -0.91 18.93
C LYS A 22 22.73 -0.41 17.53
N PRO A 23 21.68 -1.00 16.88
CA PRO A 23 21.24 -0.51 15.58
C PRO A 23 20.82 0.96 15.71
N THR A 24 21.51 1.82 15.02
CA THR A 24 21.14 3.23 14.86
C THR A 24 19.80 3.28 14.15
N LYS A 25 18.80 3.96 14.74
CA LYS A 25 17.53 4.29 14.12
C LYS A 25 17.82 4.89 12.74
N ALA A 26 17.43 4.22 11.66
CA ALA A 26 17.63 4.73 10.30
C ALA A 26 17.06 6.15 10.23
N ALA A 27 17.84 7.08 9.71
CA ALA A 27 17.43 8.47 9.59
C ALA A 27 16.18 8.53 8.69
N ARG A 28 15.10 9.13 9.20
CA ARG A 28 13.87 9.34 8.44
C ARG A 28 14.16 10.30 7.29
N VAL A 29 13.84 9.85 6.07
CA VAL A 29 13.86 10.72 4.90
C VAL A 29 12.71 11.72 5.05
N PRO A 30 12.96 13.05 4.94
CA PRO A 30 11.88 14.03 4.94
C PRO A 30 10.91 13.75 3.79
N GLN A 31 9.63 13.61 4.11
CA GLN A 31 8.53 13.44 3.14
C GLN A 31 7.55 14.58 3.38
N PRO A 32 7.75 15.74 2.72
CA PRO A 32 6.89 16.91 2.87
C PRO A 32 5.44 16.62 2.48
N GLU A 33 5.23 15.68 1.56
CA GLU A 33 3.91 15.20 1.11
C GLU A 33 3.09 14.62 2.26
N LEU A 34 3.73 14.07 3.28
CA LEU A 34 3.08 13.50 4.47
C LEU A 34 2.85 14.51 5.61
N ALA A 35 3.14 15.79 5.40
CA ALA A 35 3.00 16.81 6.44
C ALA A 35 1.54 16.93 6.94
N GLU A 36 0.56 16.93 6.03
CA GLU A 36 -0.87 16.99 6.39
C GLU A 36 -1.33 15.72 7.10
N TYR A 37 -0.90 14.55 6.63
CA TYR A 37 -1.16 13.26 7.25
C TYR A 37 -0.69 13.24 8.71
N ARG A 38 0.56 13.65 8.96
CA ARG A 38 1.15 13.67 10.31
C ARG A 38 0.50 14.72 11.21
N ARG A 39 0.14 15.88 10.69
CA ARG A 39 -0.50 16.96 11.44
C ARG A 39 -1.88 16.56 12.01
N LYS A 40 -2.58 15.65 11.33
CA LYS A 40 -3.94 15.21 11.69
C LYS A 40 -3.96 14.06 12.69
N ARG A 41 -2.83 13.46 13.04
CA ARG A 41 -2.75 12.22 13.84
C ARG A 41 -1.90 12.35 15.07
N ASP A 42 -2.35 11.71 16.15
CA ASP A 42 -1.55 11.47 17.35
C ASP A 42 -1.11 10.00 17.37
N PHE A 43 0.12 9.75 16.95
CA PHE A 43 0.68 8.39 16.84
C PHE A 43 0.98 7.72 18.19
N SER A 44 0.74 8.41 19.31
CA SER A 44 0.71 7.78 20.62
C SER A 44 -0.63 7.10 20.92
N ARG A 45 -1.68 7.45 20.18
CA ARG A 45 -3.07 7.02 20.41
C ARG A 45 -3.62 6.15 19.28
N THR A 46 -3.02 6.16 18.10
CA THR A 46 -3.41 5.33 16.96
C THR A 46 -2.33 4.33 16.58
N ALA A 47 -2.73 3.16 16.08
CA ALA A 47 -1.82 2.17 15.53
C ALA A 47 -1.41 2.47 14.08
N GLU A 48 -1.90 3.54 13.47
CA GLU A 48 -1.55 3.93 12.11
C GLU A 48 -0.03 4.20 11.97
N PRO A 49 0.60 3.82 10.85
CA PRO A 49 2.03 4.03 10.64
C PRO A 49 2.35 5.51 10.44
N GLU A 50 3.40 6.00 11.08
CA GLU A 50 3.84 7.39 10.96
C GLU A 50 4.55 7.70 9.62
N GLY A 51 4.99 6.65 8.90
CA GLY A 51 5.73 6.75 7.65
C GLY A 51 7.22 7.05 7.84
N GLY A 52 8.01 6.88 6.79
CA GLY A 52 9.43 7.19 6.78
C GLY A 52 10.33 6.10 6.20
N ARG A 53 9.77 5.01 5.71
CA ARG A 53 10.49 3.96 5.00
C ARG A 53 10.17 4.06 3.51
N ALA A 54 11.07 4.63 2.72
CA ALA A 54 10.97 4.54 1.27
C ALA A 54 11.21 3.07 0.86
N ARG A 55 10.22 2.41 0.28
CA ARG A 55 10.38 1.12 -0.39
C ARG A 55 10.39 1.37 -1.89
N ALA A 56 11.48 1.05 -2.57
CA ALA A 56 11.49 1.00 -4.03
C ALA A 56 10.89 -0.35 -4.44
N THR A 57 9.69 -0.35 -4.97
CA THR A 57 9.09 -1.53 -5.62
C THR A 57 9.33 -1.45 -7.13
N HIS A 58 9.44 -2.62 -7.78
CA HIS A 58 9.64 -2.66 -9.24
C HIS A 58 8.39 -2.15 -9.99
N TYR A 59 7.21 -2.38 -9.42
CA TYR A 59 5.94 -1.85 -9.89
C TYR A 59 5.25 -1.11 -8.74
N PRO A 60 4.64 0.07 -9.01
CA PRO A 60 3.92 0.80 -7.99
C PRO A 60 2.73 0.00 -7.44
N GLU A 61 2.56 0.08 -6.13
CA GLU A 61 1.51 -0.62 -5.42
C GLU A 61 0.20 0.17 -5.42
N PHE A 62 -0.91 -0.54 -5.31
CA PHE A 62 -2.19 0.05 -4.93
C PHE A 62 -2.85 -0.75 -3.83
N VAL A 63 -3.71 -0.08 -3.07
CA VAL A 63 -4.59 -0.69 -2.10
C VAL A 63 -5.95 -0.03 -2.13
N ILE A 64 -6.99 -0.80 -1.85
CA ILE A 64 -8.31 -0.28 -1.52
C ILE A 64 -8.65 -0.75 -0.10
N GLN A 65 -8.93 0.21 0.76
CA GLN A 65 -9.33 -0.05 2.13
C GLN A 65 -10.81 0.30 2.32
N LYS A 66 -11.63 -0.69 2.72
CA LYS A 66 -13.01 -0.46 3.15
C LYS A 66 -12.96 0.13 4.56
N HIS A 67 -13.53 1.31 4.75
CA HIS A 67 -13.39 2.07 5.98
C HIS A 67 -14.76 2.46 6.53
N ALA A 68 -15.10 1.89 7.68
CA ALA A 68 -16.29 2.22 8.45
C ALA A 68 -15.97 3.31 9.47
N ALA A 69 -15.84 4.56 9.00
CA ALA A 69 -15.67 5.76 9.82
C ALA A 69 -17.04 6.36 10.18
N SER A 70 -17.19 7.70 10.17
CA SER A 70 -18.50 8.37 10.30
C SER A 70 -19.50 7.95 9.22
N SER A 71 -19.00 7.58 8.05
CA SER A 71 -19.74 6.96 6.94
C SER A 71 -18.87 5.92 6.29
N LEU A 72 -19.49 4.82 5.83
CA LEU A 72 -18.78 3.79 5.08
C LEU A 72 -18.28 4.35 3.74
N HIS A 73 -17.02 4.12 3.44
CA HIS A 73 -16.41 4.46 2.16
C HIS A 73 -15.25 3.50 1.84
N TYR A 74 -14.67 3.66 0.65
CA TYR A 74 -13.53 2.89 0.19
C TYR A 74 -12.40 3.84 -0.17
N ASP A 75 -11.26 3.71 0.49
CA ASP A 75 -10.08 4.51 0.21
C ASP A 75 -9.25 3.84 -0.89
N LEU A 76 -9.25 4.41 -2.10
CA LEU A 76 -8.32 4.05 -3.17
C LEU A 76 -7.00 4.78 -2.93
N ARG A 77 -5.90 4.02 -2.88
CA ARG A 77 -4.55 4.55 -2.73
C ARG A 77 -3.64 4.01 -3.82
N LEU A 78 -2.90 4.91 -4.47
CA LEU A 78 -1.98 4.61 -5.58
C LEU A 78 -0.59 5.15 -5.22
N GLU A 79 0.42 4.28 -5.20
CA GLU A 79 1.80 4.67 -4.92
C GLU A 79 2.34 5.58 -6.02
N HIS A 80 2.83 6.76 -5.67
CA HIS A 80 3.56 7.64 -6.57
C HIS A 80 4.54 8.49 -5.78
N ASP A 81 5.78 8.56 -6.26
CA ASP A 81 6.87 9.36 -5.67
C ASP A 81 7.06 9.15 -4.15
N GLY A 82 6.94 7.88 -3.71
CA GLY A 82 7.24 7.48 -2.33
C GLY A 82 6.10 7.71 -1.33
N VAL A 83 4.90 8.06 -1.81
CA VAL A 83 3.68 8.20 -1.01
C VAL A 83 2.50 7.52 -1.69
N MET A 84 1.41 7.33 -0.96
CA MET A 84 0.14 6.84 -1.48
C MET A 84 -0.80 8.01 -1.77
N LYS A 85 -0.96 8.38 -3.05
CA LYS A 85 -2.01 9.30 -3.50
C LYS A 85 -3.37 8.69 -3.20
N SER A 86 -4.27 9.43 -2.56
CA SER A 86 -5.42 8.84 -1.89
C SER A 86 -6.75 9.52 -2.24
N TRP A 87 -7.80 8.70 -2.47
CA TRP A 87 -9.17 9.15 -2.75
C TRP A 87 -10.17 8.35 -1.94
N ALA A 88 -11.08 9.02 -1.23
CA ALA A 88 -12.23 8.38 -0.60
C ALA A 88 -13.36 8.23 -1.63
N VAL A 89 -13.84 7.00 -1.82
CA VAL A 89 -14.90 6.61 -2.76
C VAL A 89 -16.13 6.17 -1.96
N PRO A 90 -17.15 7.01 -1.75
CA PRO A 90 -18.25 6.73 -0.81
C PRO A 90 -19.07 5.47 -1.15
N LYS A 91 -19.24 5.17 -2.43
CA LYS A 91 -20.00 3.99 -2.90
C LYS A 91 -19.11 2.82 -3.33
N GLY A 92 -17.79 2.91 -3.08
CA GLY A 92 -16.82 1.93 -3.57
C GLY A 92 -16.64 1.92 -5.08
N PRO A 93 -15.69 1.12 -5.59
CA PRO A 93 -15.47 0.95 -7.04
C PRO A 93 -16.64 0.19 -7.69
N SER A 94 -16.75 0.29 -9.02
CA SER A 94 -17.69 -0.49 -9.82
C SER A 94 -16.97 -1.11 -11.01
N LEU A 95 -17.24 -2.37 -11.31
CA LEU A 95 -16.76 -3.03 -12.53
C LEU A 95 -17.62 -2.71 -13.77
N ASP A 96 -18.73 -2.00 -13.58
CA ASP A 96 -19.62 -1.55 -14.67
C ASP A 96 -19.08 -0.24 -15.27
N PRO A 97 -18.68 -0.22 -16.56
CA PRO A 97 -18.16 1.00 -17.22
C PRO A 97 -19.18 2.13 -17.34
N SER A 98 -20.48 1.85 -17.27
CA SER A 98 -21.52 2.89 -17.28
C SER A 98 -21.60 3.66 -15.95
N VAL A 99 -21.05 3.11 -14.88
CA VAL A 99 -21.11 3.67 -13.52
C VAL A 99 -19.87 4.51 -13.23
N LYS A 100 -20.08 5.80 -12.98
CA LYS A 100 -19.05 6.74 -12.52
C LYS A 100 -19.15 6.91 -11.02
N ARG A 101 -18.08 6.63 -10.28
CA ARG A 101 -18.02 6.74 -8.81
C ARG A 101 -17.33 8.03 -8.40
N LEU A 102 -17.98 8.82 -7.55
CA LEU A 102 -17.33 9.96 -6.92
C LEU A 102 -16.11 9.48 -6.12
N ALA A 103 -14.98 10.15 -6.30
CA ALA A 103 -13.75 9.95 -5.57
C ALA A 103 -13.24 11.30 -5.05
N MET A 104 -13.19 11.47 -3.75
CA MET A 104 -12.76 12.72 -3.10
C MET A 104 -11.29 12.61 -2.76
N GLU A 105 -10.46 13.48 -3.34
CA GLU A 105 -9.04 13.51 -3.03
C GLU A 105 -8.84 13.87 -1.54
N VAL A 106 -7.99 13.11 -0.88
CA VAL A 106 -7.62 13.30 0.52
C VAL A 106 -6.11 13.44 0.64
N GLU A 107 -5.59 13.63 1.84
CA GLU A 107 -4.14 13.73 2.07
C GLU A 107 -3.40 12.46 1.64
N ASP A 108 -2.15 12.62 1.22
CA ASP A 108 -1.25 11.52 0.91
C ASP A 108 -0.95 10.70 2.17
N HIS A 109 -0.86 9.38 2.01
CA HIS A 109 -0.56 8.44 3.09
C HIS A 109 0.82 7.81 2.91
N PRO A 110 1.46 7.31 3.99
CA PRO A 110 2.70 6.58 3.88
C PRO A 110 2.48 5.22 3.21
N ILE A 111 3.52 4.69 2.53
CA ILE A 111 3.45 3.37 1.86
C ILE A 111 3.15 2.26 2.86
N GLU A 112 3.66 2.38 4.08
CA GLU A 112 3.40 1.42 5.16
C GLU A 112 1.91 1.27 5.49
N TYR A 113 1.10 2.28 5.16
CA TYR A 113 -0.36 2.22 5.34
C TYR A 113 -1.04 1.16 4.48
N ASN A 114 -0.37 0.67 3.41
CA ASN A 114 -0.87 -0.42 2.56
C ASN A 114 -1.08 -1.74 3.31
N GLN A 115 -0.49 -1.89 4.49
CA GLN A 115 -0.62 -3.08 5.32
C GLN A 115 -1.54 -2.85 6.52
N PHE A 116 -2.06 -1.64 6.69
CA PHE A 116 -2.89 -1.31 7.84
C PHE A 116 -4.30 -1.90 7.71
N GLU A 117 -4.64 -2.80 8.62
CA GLU A 117 -5.98 -3.33 8.87
C GLU A 117 -6.23 -3.33 10.38
N GLY A 118 -7.33 -2.76 10.84
CA GLY A 118 -7.63 -2.65 12.25
C GLY A 118 -8.59 -1.52 12.57
N THR A 119 -8.72 -1.18 13.86
CA THR A 119 -9.60 -0.12 14.33
C THR A 119 -8.80 1.09 14.79
N ILE A 120 -9.09 2.25 14.21
CA ILE A 120 -8.61 3.55 14.65
C ILE A 120 -9.53 4.00 15.79
N PRO A 121 -8.99 4.41 16.95
CA PRO A 121 -9.82 4.77 18.11
C PRO A 121 -10.86 5.85 17.80
N LYS A 122 -12.02 5.73 18.42
CA LYS A 122 -13.06 6.74 18.31
C LYS A 122 -12.56 8.08 18.88
N GLY A 123 -12.79 9.16 18.15
CA GLY A 123 -12.31 10.50 18.50
C GLY A 123 -10.98 10.89 17.85
N GLU A 124 -10.23 9.94 17.30
CA GLU A 124 -9.08 10.24 16.44
C GLU A 124 -9.53 10.57 15.02
N TYR A 125 -8.66 11.28 14.28
CA TYR A 125 -8.93 11.57 12.86
C TYR A 125 -9.03 10.27 12.05
N GLY A 126 -10.13 10.10 11.33
CA GLY A 126 -10.40 8.85 10.61
C GLY A 126 -10.85 7.68 11.50
N GLY A 127 -11.27 7.96 12.76
CA GLY A 127 -11.74 6.92 13.70
C GLY A 127 -12.76 5.97 13.09
N GLY A 128 -12.53 4.65 13.23
CA GLY A 128 -13.35 3.61 12.65
C GLY A 128 -12.55 2.37 12.27
N THR A 129 -13.22 1.38 11.69
CA THR A 129 -12.60 0.10 11.31
C THR A 129 -12.16 0.13 9.85
N VAL A 130 -10.93 -0.29 9.61
CA VAL A 130 -10.28 -0.35 8.29
C VAL A 130 -10.01 -1.80 7.93
N MET A 131 -10.48 -2.22 6.74
CA MET A 131 -10.26 -3.54 6.16
C MET A 131 -9.45 -3.40 4.87
N LEU A 132 -8.46 -4.26 4.66
CA LEU A 132 -7.79 -4.39 3.36
C LEU A 132 -8.73 -5.11 2.37
N TRP A 133 -9.47 -4.30 1.58
CA TRP A 133 -10.51 -4.81 0.69
C TRP A 133 -9.95 -5.28 -0.65
N ASP A 134 -8.93 -4.62 -1.22
CA ASP A 134 -8.19 -5.07 -2.40
C ASP A 134 -6.76 -4.54 -2.37
N ARG A 135 -5.84 -5.23 -3.02
CA ARG A 135 -4.44 -4.81 -3.14
C ARG A 135 -3.77 -5.44 -4.36
N GLY A 136 -2.69 -4.84 -4.79
CA GLY A 136 -1.89 -5.34 -5.91
C GLY A 136 -0.93 -4.28 -6.44
N ASN A 137 -0.60 -4.41 -7.71
CA ASN A 137 0.21 -3.44 -8.42
C ASN A 137 -0.63 -2.73 -9.49
N TYR A 138 -0.19 -1.56 -9.89
CA TYR A 138 -0.80 -0.86 -11.00
C TYR A 138 0.27 -0.38 -12.01
N ALA A 139 -0.17 -0.04 -13.20
CA ALA A 139 0.66 0.57 -14.22
C ALA A 139 -0.01 1.82 -14.80
N TYR A 140 0.81 2.72 -15.35
CA TYR A 140 0.31 3.82 -16.15
C TYR A 140 -0.41 3.30 -17.39
N GLY A 141 -1.61 3.80 -17.66
CA GLY A 141 -2.47 3.40 -18.78
C GLY A 141 -2.54 4.42 -19.91
N GLY A 142 -1.64 5.39 -19.94
CA GLY A 142 -1.57 6.40 -21.00
C GLY A 142 -0.42 6.16 -21.98
N SER A 143 -0.15 7.12 -22.84
CA SER A 143 0.82 7.01 -23.96
C SER A 143 2.18 7.66 -23.71
N ASN A 144 2.44 8.20 -22.49
CA ASN A 144 3.76 8.76 -22.18
C ASN A 144 4.79 7.62 -22.07
N PRO A 145 5.94 7.70 -22.77
CA PRO A 145 6.97 6.67 -22.73
C PRO A 145 7.66 6.54 -21.36
N ASP A 146 7.63 7.60 -20.54
CA ASP A 146 8.01 7.55 -19.12
C ASP A 146 6.74 7.41 -18.26
N PRO A 147 6.50 6.23 -17.67
CA PRO A 147 5.31 6.00 -16.83
C PRO A 147 5.23 6.91 -15.62
N ARG A 148 6.35 7.22 -14.95
CA ARG A 148 6.37 8.10 -13.76
C ARG A 148 5.94 9.52 -14.14
N GLU A 149 6.51 10.03 -15.22
CA GLU A 149 6.15 11.33 -15.76
C GLU A 149 4.70 11.35 -16.25
N GLY A 150 4.23 10.27 -16.89
CA GLY A 150 2.85 10.10 -17.31
C GLY A 150 1.86 10.14 -16.15
N ILE A 151 2.15 9.46 -15.04
CA ILE A 151 1.37 9.51 -13.81
C ILE A 151 1.32 10.95 -13.28
N ARG A 152 2.48 11.59 -13.12
CA ARG A 152 2.58 12.97 -12.61
C ARG A 152 1.76 13.95 -13.45
N GLN A 153 1.90 13.90 -14.76
CA GLN A 153 1.14 14.75 -15.68
C GLN A 153 -0.36 14.46 -15.65
N GLY A 154 -0.75 13.18 -15.59
CA GLY A 154 -2.16 12.77 -15.48
C GLY A 154 -2.82 13.31 -14.22
N LEU A 155 -2.15 13.16 -13.07
CA LEU A 155 -2.62 13.71 -11.80
C LEU A 155 -2.72 15.24 -11.83
N GLN A 156 -1.71 15.91 -12.39
CA GLN A 156 -1.72 17.38 -12.51
C GLN A 156 -2.82 17.89 -13.42
N LYS A 157 -3.02 17.27 -14.59
CA LYS A 157 -4.08 17.63 -15.55
C LYS A 157 -5.47 17.25 -15.03
N GLY A 158 -5.57 16.25 -14.17
CA GLY A 158 -6.85 15.71 -13.70
C GLY A 158 -7.47 14.72 -14.70
N ASP A 159 -6.65 14.04 -15.48
CA ASP A 159 -7.03 12.92 -16.36
C ASP A 159 -5.94 11.86 -16.28
N PHE A 160 -6.15 10.90 -15.39
CA PHE A 160 -5.18 9.88 -15.07
C PHE A 160 -5.72 8.49 -15.39
N LYS A 161 -5.12 7.83 -16.39
CA LYS A 161 -5.44 6.46 -16.80
C LYS A 161 -4.44 5.48 -16.21
N PHE A 162 -4.93 4.35 -15.71
CA PHE A 162 -4.11 3.33 -15.08
C PHE A 162 -4.71 1.93 -15.26
N VAL A 163 -3.87 0.92 -15.10
CA VAL A 163 -4.26 -0.49 -15.20
C VAL A 163 -4.02 -1.15 -13.87
N LEU A 164 -5.05 -1.70 -13.26
CA LEU A 164 -4.97 -2.43 -12.00
C LEU A 164 -4.68 -3.93 -12.24
N ASN A 165 -3.88 -4.51 -11.37
CA ASN A 165 -3.68 -5.95 -11.23
C ASN A 165 -3.81 -6.33 -9.76
N GLY A 166 -5.04 -6.22 -9.26
CA GLY A 166 -5.42 -6.55 -7.90
C GLY A 166 -5.87 -7.98 -7.71
N GLU A 167 -6.17 -8.32 -6.50
CA GLU A 167 -6.82 -9.59 -6.18
C GLU A 167 -8.26 -9.60 -6.71
N ARG A 168 -8.98 -8.48 -6.59
CA ARG A 168 -10.37 -8.26 -7.03
C ARG A 168 -10.47 -7.40 -8.28
N LEU A 169 -9.88 -6.22 -8.26
CA LEU A 169 -9.99 -5.27 -9.36
C LEU A 169 -8.85 -5.44 -10.35
N LYS A 170 -9.22 -5.55 -11.63
CA LYS A 170 -8.27 -5.72 -12.74
C LYS A 170 -8.64 -4.81 -13.90
N GLY A 171 -7.69 -4.69 -14.86
CA GLY A 171 -7.91 -3.99 -16.11
C GLY A 171 -7.79 -2.47 -16.01
N SER A 172 -8.34 -1.79 -17.00
CA SER A 172 -8.14 -0.36 -17.23
C SER A 172 -9.17 0.50 -16.50
N TRP A 173 -8.68 1.59 -15.91
CA TRP A 173 -9.44 2.55 -15.11
C TRP A 173 -9.01 3.98 -15.44
N ALA A 174 -9.85 4.93 -15.10
CA ALA A 174 -9.52 6.35 -15.11
C ALA A 174 -9.96 7.06 -13.83
N LEU A 175 -9.16 8.04 -13.41
CA LEU A 175 -9.53 9.09 -12.46
C LEU A 175 -9.61 10.41 -13.25
N VAL A 176 -10.80 11.02 -13.28
CA VAL A 176 -11.06 12.27 -13.99
C VAL A 176 -11.51 13.33 -13.00
N ARG A 177 -10.74 14.41 -12.86
CA ARG A 177 -11.04 15.52 -11.95
C ARG A 177 -12.18 16.38 -12.50
N MET A 178 -13.16 16.66 -11.65
CA MET A 178 -14.28 17.53 -11.98
C MET A 178 -13.87 18.99 -11.87
N HIS A 179 -14.05 19.77 -12.95
CA HIS A 179 -13.62 21.17 -12.99
C HIS A 179 -14.55 22.14 -12.26
N LYS A 180 -15.78 21.75 -11.98
CA LYS A 180 -16.72 22.58 -11.20
C LYS A 180 -16.55 22.26 -9.72
N GLY A 181 -15.50 22.87 -9.13
CA GLY A 181 -15.20 22.72 -7.72
C GLY A 181 -16.22 23.49 -6.87
N GLN A 182 -16.92 22.78 -6.00
CA GLN A 182 -17.37 23.38 -4.74
C GLN A 182 -16.11 23.79 -3.94
N LYS A 183 -16.21 24.85 -3.14
CA LYS A 183 -15.17 25.20 -2.16
C LYS A 183 -14.88 23.95 -1.33
N GLY A 184 -13.69 23.36 -1.43
CA GLY A 184 -13.34 22.14 -0.72
C GLY A 184 -12.25 21.33 -1.41
N LYS A 185 -12.15 20.04 -1.03
CA LYS A 185 -11.20 19.08 -1.59
C LYS A 185 -11.52 18.78 -3.06
N PRO A 186 -10.50 18.54 -3.91
CA PRO A 186 -10.72 18.17 -5.30
C PRO A 186 -11.59 16.91 -5.41
N GLN A 187 -12.56 16.96 -6.32
CA GLN A 187 -13.46 15.86 -6.60
C GLN A 187 -13.12 15.24 -7.95
N TRP A 188 -13.11 13.91 -7.97
CA TRP A 188 -12.78 13.11 -9.13
C TRP A 188 -13.89 12.08 -9.40
N LEU A 189 -13.88 11.53 -10.58
CA LEU A 189 -14.69 10.38 -10.96
C LEU A 189 -13.75 9.18 -11.16
N LEU A 190 -13.99 8.09 -10.45
CA LEU A 190 -13.38 6.79 -10.70
C LEU A 190 -14.26 6.04 -11.71
N ILE A 191 -13.67 5.62 -12.81
CA ILE A 191 -14.39 5.03 -13.96
C ILE A 191 -13.66 3.77 -14.39
N LYS A 192 -14.38 2.64 -14.52
CA LYS A 192 -13.90 1.44 -15.20
C LYS A 192 -14.01 1.61 -16.71
N HIS A 193 -12.93 1.29 -17.43
CA HIS A 193 -13.00 1.23 -18.90
C HIS A 193 -13.59 -0.10 -19.36
N GLN A 194 -14.16 -0.09 -20.59
CA GLN A 194 -14.62 -1.31 -21.24
C GLN A 194 -13.42 -2.16 -21.63
N ASP A 195 -13.26 -3.31 -20.98
CA ASP A 195 -12.24 -4.33 -21.24
C ASP A 195 -12.74 -5.72 -20.82
N GLU A 196 -11.89 -6.73 -20.87
CA GLU A 196 -12.22 -8.13 -20.49
C GLU A 196 -12.57 -8.31 -19.01
N PHE A 197 -12.29 -7.32 -18.16
CA PHE A 197 -12.59 -7.34 -16.72
C PHE A 197 -13.80 -6.47 -16.37
N ALA A 198 -14.46 -5.87 -17.37
CA ALA A 198 -15.68 -5.10 -17.18
C ALA A 198 -16.85 -6.07 -16.95
N VAL A 199 -17.66 -5.79 -15.93
CA VAL A 199 -18.85 -6.57 -15.59
C VAL A 199 -20.04 -5.64 -15.44
N PRO A 200 -20.82 -5.43 -16.50
CA PRO A 200 -22.02 -4.59 -16.45
C PRO A 200 -23.01 -5.09 -15.39
N GLY A 201 -23.55 -4.17 -14.60
CA GLY A 201 -24.51 -4.44 -13.54
C GLY A 201 -23.92 -5.02 -12.25
N SER A 202 -22.61 -5.28 -12.15
CA SER A 202 -21.97 -5.77 -10.92
C SER A 202 -21.92 -4.69 -9.84
N ASP A 203 -22.20 -5.09 -8.60
CA ASP A 203 -21.88 -4.33 -7.39
C ASP A 203 -20.80 -5.07 -6.58
N VAL A 204 -19.58 -5.07 -7.11
CA VAL A 204 -18.44 -5.74 -6.50
C VAL A 204 -18.19 -5.29 -5.06
N ALA A 205 -18.58 -4.06 -4.71
CA ALA A 205 -18.45 -3.53 -3.35
C ALA A 205 -19.44 -4.19 -2.37
N ALA A 206 -20.64 -4.54 -2.84
CA ALA A 206 -21.63 -5.29 -2.06
C ALA A 206 -21.34 -6.81 -2.06
N GLU A 207 -20.82 -7.35 -3.17
CA GLU A 207 -20.52 -8.77 -3.32
C GLU A 207 -19.33 -9.24 -2.49
N GLN A 208 -18.32 -8.38 -2.31
CA GLN A 208 -17.05 -8.69 -1.64
C GLN A 208 -16.98 -8.04 -0.26
N GLN A 209 -17.18 -8.83 0.80
CA GLN A 209 -17.35 -8.32 2.17
C GLN A 209 -16.22 -8.70 3.14
N THR A 210 -15.15 -9.35 2.67
CA THR A 210 -14.06 -9.83 3.50
C THR A 210 -12.72 -9.17 3.15
N SER A 211 -11.75 -9.21 4.06
CA SER A 211 -10.37 -8.79 3.81
C SER A 211 -9.66 -9.74 2.85
N VAL A 212 -8.93 -9.21 1.87
CA VAL A 212 -8.06 -10.02 0.99
C VAL A 212 -6.83 -10.55 1.72
N THR A 213 -6.48 -9.99 2.87
CA THR A 213 -5.30 -10.40 3.64
C THR A 213 -5.63 -11.41 4.71
N THR A 214 -6.73 -11.21 5.43
CA THR A 214 -7.08 -12.00 6.62
C THR A 214 -8.35 -12.85 6.44
N GLY A 215 -9.13 -12.61 5.38
CA GLY A 215 -10.42 -13.26 5.14
C GLY A 215 -11.55 -12.79 6.06
N ARG A 216 -11.29 -11.83 6.96
CA ARG A 216 -12.25 -11.36 7.97
C ARG A 216 -13.22 -10.33 7.44
N THR A 217 -14.40 -10.28 8.06
CA THR A 217 -15.41 -9.24 7.87
C THR A 217 -15.06 -7.97 8.66
N MET A 218 -15.75 -6.87 8.38
CA MET A 218 -15.59 -5.62 9.14
C MET A 218 -15.91 -5.80 10.63
N ASP A 219 -16.92 -6.60 10.96
CA ASP A 219 -17.33 -6.86 12.35
C ASP A 219 -16.25 -7.63 13.11
N GLU A 220 -15.70 -8.69 12.50
CA GLU A 220 -14.60 -9.47 13.09
C GLU A 220 -13.33 -8.63 13.31
N ILE A 221 -13.03 -7.68 12.42
CA ILE A 221 -11.93 -6.74 12.60
C ILE A 221 -12.24 -5.78 13.75
N SER A 222 -13.47 -5.25 13.84
CA SER A 222 -13.88 -4.29 14.88
C SER A 222 -13.89 -4.88 16.28
N GLU A 223 -14.20 -6.18 16.39
CA GLU A 223 -14.21 -6.92 17.66
C GLU A 223 -12.82 -7.27 18.19
N GLY A 224 -11.76 -6.85 17.51
CA GLY A 224 -10.40 -7.14 17.93
C GLY A 224 -9.98 -8.61 17.75
N LYS A 225 -10.78 -9.44 17.08
CA LYS A 225 -10.40 -10.80 16.64
C LYS A 225 -9.34 -10.74 15.56
N SER A 226 -8.86 -9.54 15.26
CA SER A 226 -7.88 -9.27 14.23
C SER A 226 -6.51 -9.06 14.83
N ARG A 227 -5.51 -9.38 14.01
CA ARG A 227 -4.14 -9.00 14.24
C ARG A 227 -4.04 -7.50 14.51
N VAL A 228 -3.63 -7.12 15.70
CA VAL A 228 -3.39 -5.72 16.02
C VAL A 228 -2.11 -5.28 15.30
N TRP A 229 -2.20 -4.32 14.39
CA TRP A 229 -1.02 -3.72 13.79
C TRP A 229 -0.27 -2.90 14.84
N HIS A 230 1.00 -3.23 15.05
CA HIS A 230 1.91 -2.45 15.89
C HIS A 230 3.02 -1.89 14.99
N SER A 231 2.94 -0.61 14.67
CA SER A 231 3.94 0.08 13.82
C SER A 231 5.37 0.04 14.37
N ASN A 232 5.52 -0.27 15.67
CA ASN A 232 6.81 -0.34 16.36
C ASN A 232 7.31 -1.79 16.60
N ARG A 233 6.60 -2.81 16.13
CA ARG A 233 7.07 -4.21 16.24
C ARG A 233 8.21 -4.46 15.26
N SER A 234 9.27 -5.13 15.74
CA SER A 234 10.35 -5.63 14.89
C SER A 234 9.84 -6.79 14.01
N GLU A 235 10.38 -6.94 12.82
CA GLU A 235 10.01 -8.00 11.86
C GLU A 235 10.10 -9.43 12.43
N THR A 236 10.92 -9.63 13.47
CA THR A 236 11.07 -10.90 14.16
C THR A 236 9.85 -11.34 14.99
N ALA A 237 9.05 -10.38 15.51
CA ALA A 237 7.83 -10.70 16.26
C ALA A 237 6.68 -11.14 15.35
N ASP A 238 6.64 -10.63 14.11
CA ASP A 238 5.60 -10.98 13.15
C ASP A 238 5.77 -12.38 12.56
N ALA A 239 7.01 -12.89 12.47
CA ALA A 239 7.29 -14.25 12.01
C ALA A 239 6.81 -15.33 12.99
N ASN A 240 6.84 -15.06 14.28
CA ASN A 240 6.40 -16.00 15.33
C ASN A 240 4.87 -16.13 15.36
N ASP A 241 4.14 -15.01 15.19
CA ASP A 241 2.68 -15.02 15.15
C ASP A 241 2.13 -15.77 13.91
N GLN A 242 2.91 -15.79 12.79
CA GLN A 242 2.54 -16.55 11.58
C GLN A 242 2.72 -18.07 11.76
N ALA A 243 3.66 -18.52 12.58
CA ALA A 243 3.89 -19.91 12.85
C ALA A 243 2.78 -20.54 13.72
N GLU A 244 2.18 -19.77 14.62
CA GLU A 244 1.09 -20.24 15.48
C GLU A 244 -0.28 -20.27 14.80
N SER A 245 -0.48 -19.46 13.72
CA SER A 245 -1.76 -19.38 13.00
C SER A 245 -1.95 -20.41 11.88
N GLY A 246 -0.99 -21.30 11.63
CA GLY A 246 -1.12 -22.42 10.67
C GLY A 246 -1.27 -22.05 9.19
N LEU A 247 -1.06 -20.80 8.80
CA LEU A 247 -1.20 -20.29 7.44
C LEU A 247 0.15 -20.13 6.73
N GLY A 248 0.95 -21.21 6.74
CA GLY A 248 2.23 -21.28 6.03
C GLY A 248 2.13 -21.95 4.67
N ALA A 249 1.47 -21.33 3.68
CA ALA A 249 1.61 -21.73 2.28
C ALA A 249 2.78 -20.98 1.65
N LYS A 250 3.93 -21.65 1.47
CA LYS A 250 5.03 -21.13 0.65
C LYS A 250 4.54 -20.91 -0.79
N PRO A 251 4.81 -19.77 -1.42
CA PRO A 251 4.51 -19.57 -2.83
C PRO A 251 5.37 -20.52 -3.67
N ARG A 252 4.74 -21.44 -4.38
CA ARG A 252 5.40 -22.27 -5.39
C ARG A 252 5.96 -21.39 -6.49
N GLY A 253 7.25 -21.50 -6.78
CA GLY A 253 7.97 -20.78 -7.82
C GLY A 253 7.24 -20.89 -9.17
N ARG A 254 6.83 -19.77 -9.71
CA ARG A 254 6.16 -19.65 -11.00
C ARG A 254 7.21 -19.45 -12.07
N LYS A 255 7.28 -20.38 -13.04
CA LYS A 255 8.14 -20.30 -14.22
C LYS A 255 7.85 -19.01 -15.00
N SER A 256 8.91 -18.38 -15.53
CA SER A 256 8.95 -17.15 -16.31
C SER A 256 8.27 -17.27 -17.68
N GLY A 257 6.95 -17.16 -17.68
CA GLY A 257 6.24 -16.65 -18.84
C GLY A 257 5.69 -15.29 -18.40
N GLY A 258 5.89 -14.22 -19.19
CA GLY A 258 5.52 -12.86 -18.83
C GLY A 258 4.15 -12.82 -18.15
N SER A 259 4.08 -12.19 -16.97
CA SER A 259 2.88 -12.26 -16.14
C SER A 259 1.67 -11.77 -16.92
N ALA A 260 0.46 -12.18 -16.56
CA ALA A 260 -0.78 -11.64 -17.13
C ALA A 260 -0.77 -10.10 -17.11
N TYR A 261 -0.14 -9.53 -16.10
CA TYR A 261 0.07 -8.09 -15.91
C TYR A 261 0.99 -7.49 -16.98
N GLU A 262 2.13 -8.10 -17.32
CA GLU A 262 3.02 -7.62 -18.39
C GLU A 262 2.35 -7.66 -19.77
N ARG A 263 1.55 -8.70 -20.04
CA ARG A 263 0.72 -8.78 -21.25
C ARG A 263 -0.33 -7.68 -21.28
N LEU A 264 -0.94 -7.38 -20.14
CA LEU A 264 -1.94 -6.33 -20.01
C LEU A 264 -1.31 -4.95 -20.27
N ILE A 265 -0.19 -4.62 -19.65
CA ILE A 265 0.54 -3.36 -19.88
C ILE A 265 0.93 -3.22 -21.35
N THR A 266 1.47 -4.26 -21.96
CA THR A 266 1.88 -4.25 -23.37
C THR A 266 0.70 -3.99 -24.31
N ARG A 267 -0.50 -4.43 -23.95
CA ARG A 267 -1.73 -4.20 -24.74
C ARG A 267 -2.26 -2.77 -24.64
N TYR A 268 -2.10 -2.11 -23.49
CA TYR A 268 -2.58 -0.73 -23.28
C TYR A 268 -1.56 0.34 -23.67
N ASN A 269 -0.29 -0.03 -23.88
CA ASN A 269 0.77 0.87 -24.34
C ASN A 269 1.01 0.78 -25.86
N ARG A 270 0.15 0.08 -26.59
CA ARG A 270 0.08 0.09 -28.08
C ARG A 270 -1.07 0.97 -28.55
#